data_9e1780a2bd2b8cbe0918ca31d2ac321d
#
_entry.id   9e1780a2bd2b8cbe0918ca31d2ac321d
#
_cell.length_a   1.000
_cell.length_b   1.000
_cell.length_c   1.000
_cell.angle_alpha   90.00
_cell.angle_beta   90.00
_cell.angle_gamma   90.00
#
_symmetry.space_group_name_H-M   'P 1'
#
loop_
_entity.id
_entity.type
_entity.pdbx_description
1 polymer ?
#
loop_
_entity_poly.entity_id
_entity_poly.type
_entity_poly.pdbx_seq_one_letter_code
_entity_poly.pdbx_strand_id
1 'polypeptide(L)'
;IISEIGLNHNGSIKLAKEMIIASKESGADAVKFQKRNVETLATDEILNSKDNRFPEFGNTYGDIRRHLEFSKDEYKDLKKFSENLDLDFFVTAFDNQSVDFLIDVGCNTLKIASHSLTNIDLLKYIKGKFDRYFVSTGMGTEEDVKLAIDILKNEKNVTFFHCVSSYPSDDSHSNLSILKSFIKRYPEVNWGYSGLAIFNNSCRSWSNSC
;
A
#
# COMPACT_ATOMS: atom_id res chain seq x y z
N ILE A 1 11.74 7.42 0.08
CA ILE A 1 10.38 8.02 0.14
C ILE A 1 9.47 7.28 -0.82
N ILE A 2 8.27 6.88 -0.35
CA ILE A 2 7.27 6.17 -1.15
C ILE A 2 6.13 7.13 -1.48
N SER A 3 5.85 7.32 -2.77
CA SER A 3 4.69 8.08 -3.22
C SER A 3 3.48 7.16 -3.36
N GLU A 4 2.39 7.48 -2.66
CA GLU A 4 1.12 6.75 -2.73
C GLU A 4 0.27 7.27 -3.88
N ILE A 5 0.31 6.62 -5.04
CA ILE A 5 -0.60 6.90 -6.15
C ILE A 5 -1.99 6.30 -5.83
N GLY A 6 -1.99 5.11 -5.23
CA GLY A 6 -3.21 4.45 -4.77
C GLY A 6 -4.22 4.22 -5.89
N LEU A 7 -5.38 4.85 -5.78
CA LEU A 7 -6.46 4.85 -6.79
C LEU A 7 -6.70 6.24 -7.38
N ASN A 8 -5.84 7.23 -7.10
CA ASN A 8 -6.03 8.62 -7.55
C ASN A 8 -5.90 8.79 -9.06
N HIS A 9 -5.44 7.76 -9.76
CA HIS A 9 -5.40 7.71 -11.22
C HIS A 9 -6.79 7.60 -11.88
N ASN A 10 -7.86 7.38 -11.10
CA ASN A 10 -9.25 7.33 -11.58
C ASN A 10 -9.47 6.40 -12.79
N GLY A 11 -8.80 5.25 -12.85
CA GLY A 11 -8.87 4.30 -13.99
C GLY A 11 -8.13 4.74 -15.25
N SER A 12 -7.42 5.87 -15.22
CA SER A 12 -6.70 6.41 -16.37
C SER A 12 -5.20 6.07 -16.33
N ILE A 13 -4.74 5.28 -17.30
CA ILE A 13 -3.31 4.97 -17.49
C ILE A 13 -2.49 6.24 -17.74
N LYS A 14 -3.05 7.17 -18.52
CA LYS A 14 -2.38 8.44 -18.78
C LYS A 14 -2.14 9.19 -17.47
N LEU A 15 -3.18 9.36 -16.65
CA LEU A 15 -3.07 10.04 -15.37
C LEU A 15 -2.11 9.30 -14.41
N ALA A 16 -2.16 7.96 -14.38
CA ALA A 16 -1.21 7.16 -13.60
C ALA A 16 0.25 7.45 -13.97
N LYS A 17 0.57 7.52 -15.27
CA LYS A 17 1.92 7.87 -15.75
C LYS A 17 2.32 9.32 -15.40
N GLU A 18 1.40 10.28 -15.53
CA GLU A 18 1.63 11.66 -15.10
C GLU A 18 1.94 11.74 -13.59
N MET A 19 1.23 10.97 -12.76
CA MET A 19 1.49 10.90 -11.32
C MET A 19 2.84 10.24 -11.00
N ILE A 20 3.27 9.22 -11.77
CA ILE A 20 4.61 8.62 -11.64
C ILE A 20 5.70 9.66 -11.93
N ILE A 21 5.56 10.43 -13.01
CA ILE A 21 6.49 11.51 -13.35
C ILE A 21 6.56 12.55 -12.22
N ALA A 22 5.42 13.03 -11.77
CA ALA A 22 5.35 14.01 -10.67
C ALA A 22 5.97 13.47 -9.38
N SER A 23 5.81 12.17 -9.09
CA SER A 23 6.44 11.51 -7.94
C SER A 23 7.97 11.53 -8.07
N LYS A 24 8.51 11.21 -9.24
CA LYS A 24 9.97 11.29 -9.51
C LYS A 24 10.50 12.71 -9.35
N GLU A 25 9.84 13.68 -9.98
CA GLU A 25 10.22 15.09 -9.89
C GLU A 25 10.17 15.63 -8.45
N SER A 26 9.27 15.08 -7.62
CA SER A 26 9.17 15.40 -6.18
C SER A 26 10.21 14.68 -5.32
N GLY A 27 11.08 13.84 -5.89
CA GLY A 27 12.16 13.15 -5.19
C GLY A 27 11.72 11.87 -4.46
N ALA A 28 10.66 11.22 -4.94
CA ALA A 28 10.31 9.89 -4.44
C ALA A 28 11.30 8.84 -4.95
N ASP A 29 11.51 7.79 -4.15
CA ASP A 29 12.31 6.61 -4.51
C ASP A 29 11.43 5.48 -5.07
N ALA A 30 10.14 5.50 -4.75
CA ALA A 30 9.19 4.48 -5.15
C ALA A 30 7.79 5.02 -5.36
N VAL A 31 6.98 4.32 -6.16
CA VAL A 31 5.55 4.56 -6.34
C VAL A 31 4.74 3.33 -5.92
N LYS A 32 3.61 3.57 -5.27
CA LYS A 32 2.73 2.51 -4.78
C LYS A 32 1.31 2.61 -5.34
N PHE A 33 0.83 1.49 -5.85
CA PHE A 33 -0.53 1.30 -6.34
C PHE A 33 -1.31 0.34 -5.43
N GLN A 34 -2.55 0.03 -5.81
CA GLN A 34 -3.42 -0.88 -5.08
C GLN A 34 -4.11 -1.83 -6.06
N LYS A 35 -4.20 -3.12 -5.70
CA LYS A 35 -4.87 -4.15 -6.48
C LYS A 35 -5.87 -4.91 -5.63
N ARG A 36 -7.10 -5.04 -6.14
CA ARG A 36 -8.18 -5.82 -5.53
C ARG A 36 -8.81 -6.74 -6.57
N ASN A 37 -9.28 -7.88 -6.13
CA ASN A 37 -10.31 -8.58 -6.87
C ASN A 37 -11.68 -8.06 -6.42
N VAL A 38 -12.33 -7.32 -7.31
CA VAL A 38 -13.60 -6.64 -6.98
C VAL A 38 -14.69 -7.66 -6.64
N GLU A 39 -14.71 -8.80 -7.32
CA GLU A 39 -15.75 -9.83 -7.13
C GLU A 39 -15.67 -10.53 -5.77
N THR A 40 -14.51 -10.45 -5.09
CA THR A 40 -14.32 -11.00 -3.75
C THR A 40 -14.22 -9.93 -2.66
N LEU A 41 -14.33 -8.66 -3.05
CA LEU A 41 -14.17 -7.51 -2.15
C LEU A 41 -15.35 -7.37 -1.17
N ALA A 42 -16.55 -7.69 -1.63
CA ALA A 42 -17.81 -7.55 -0.88
C ALA A 42 -18.85 -8.55 -1.39
N THR A 43 -19.96 -8.68 -0.67
CA THR A 43 -21.11 -9.48 -1.12
C THR A 43 -21.75 -8.88 -2.37
N ASP A 44 -22.44 -9.72 -3.16
CA ASP A 44 -23.18 -9.26 -4.34
C ASP A 44 -24.17 -8.14 -4.04
N GLU A 45 -24.81 -8.17 -2.87
CA GLU A 45 -25.69 -7.11 -2.41
C GLU A 45 -24.98 -5.76 -2.31
N ILE A 46 -23.77 -5.74 -1.72
CA ILE A 46 -22.96 -4.53 -1.59
C ILE A 46 -22.41 -4.12 -2.96
N LEU A 47 -21.92 -5.05 -3.78
CA LEU A 47 -21.39 -4.73 -5.10
C LEU A 47 -22.46 -4.10 -6.01
N ASN A 48 -23.71 -4.56 -5.90
CA ASN A 48 -24.85 -4.04 -6.66
C ASN A 48 -25.56 -2.87 -5.98
N SER A 49 -25.13 -2.44 -4.79
CA SER A 49 -25.69 -1.28 -4.11
C SER A 49 -25.44 0.00 -4.90
N LYS A 50 -26.46 0.87 -4.95
CA LYS A 50 -26.37 2.15 -5.65
C LYS A 50 -25.32 3.04 -5.01
N ASP A 51 -24.40 3.59 -5.84
CA ASP A 51 -23.36 4.51 -5.40
C ASP A 51 -23.27 5.69 -6.36
N ASN A 52 -23.63 6.87 -5.87
CA ASN A 52 -23.67 8.11 -6.67
C ASN A 52 -22.46 9.01 -6.42
N ARG A 53 -21.43 8.52 -5.71
CA ARG A 53 -20.24 9.35 -5.39
C ARG A 53 -19.42 9.74 -6.62
N PHE A 54 -19.38 8.85 -7.61
CA PHE A 54 -18.62 9.02 -8.85
C PHE A 54 -19.44 8.49 -10.03
N PRO A 55 -20.51 9.22 -10.45
CA PRO A 55 -21.43 8.75 -11.48
C PRO A 55 -20.75 8.54 -12.84
N GLU A 56 -19.62 9.20 -13.08
CA GLU A 56 -18.80 9.02 -14.27
C GLU A 56 -18.09 7.64 -14.32
N PHE A 57 -17.97 6.96 -13.20
CA PHE A 57 -17.32 5.64 -13.11
C PHE A 57 -18.31 4.48 -13.08
N GLY A 58 -19.59 4.76 -12.85
CA GLY A 58 -20.65 3.76 -12.83
C GLY A 58 -21.77 4.08 -11.85
N ASN A 59 -22.78 3.22 -11.77
CA ASN A 59 -23.97 3.44 -10.97
C ASN A 59 -23.99 2.64 -9.66
N THR A 60 -23.11 1.63 -9.55
CA THR A 60 -23.02 0.78 -8.36
C THR A 60 -21.63 0.86 -7.73
N TYR A 61 -21.54 0.44 -6.48
CA TYR A 61 -20.26 0.31 -5.80
C TYR A 61 -19.28 -0.58 -6.59
N GLY A 62 -19.77 -1.72 -7.12
CA GLY A 62 -18.97 -2.63 -7.92
C GLY A 62 -18.48 -2.00 -9.24
N ASP A 63 -19.33 -1.23 -9.93
CA ASP A 63 -18.95 -0.56 -11.18
C ASP A 63 -17.80 0.43 -10.93
N ILE A 64 -17.92 1.25 -9.90
CA ILE A 64 -16.88 2.21 -9.51
C ILE A 64 -15.56 1.47 -9.20
N ARG A 65 -15.63 0.35 -8.46
CA ARG A 65 -14.45 -0.44 -8.13
C ARG A 65 -13.80 -1.08 -9.37
N ARG A 66 -14.59 -1.64 -10.28
CA ARG A 66 -14.08 -2.23 -11.54
C ARG A 66 -13.44 -1.18 -12.43
N HIS A 67 -14.03 0.02 -12.51
CA HIS A 67 -13.46 1.14 -13.27
C HIS A 67 -12.04 1.53 -12.80
N LEU A 68 -11.78 1.41 -11.50
CA LEU A 68 -10.51 1.77 -10.88
C LEU A 68 -9.42 0.69 -10.99
N GLU A 69 -9.76 -0.51 -11.47
CA GLU A 69 -8.79 -1.61 -11.58
C GLU A 69 -8.17 -1.66 -12.97
N PHE A 70 -6.85 -1.76 -13.01
CA PHE A 70 -6.09 -1.97 -14.24
C PHE A 70 -5.95 -3.45 -14.57
N SER A 71 -5.82 -3.74 -15.86
CA SER A 71 -5.48 -5.04 -16.40
C SER A 71 -4.02 -5.42 -16.09
N LYS A 72 -3.68 -6.69 -16.30
CA LYS A 72 -2.31 -7.20 -16.13
C LYS A 72 -1.30 -6.49 -17.03
N ASP A 73 -1.68 -6.23 -18.28
CA ASP A 73 -0.78 -5.59 -19.25
C ASP A 73 -0.55 -4.13 -18.91
N GLU A 74 -1.58 -3.43 -18.40
CA GLU A 74 -1.46 -2.07 -17.89
C GLU A 74 -0.55 -2.00 -16.66
N TYR A 75 -0.66 -2.94 -15.73
CA TYR A 75 0.26 -3.01 -14.58
C TYR A 75 1.71 -3.28 -15.00
N LYS A 76 1.94 -4.15 -16.00
CA LYS A 76 3.28 -4.39 -16.56
C LYS A 76 3.85 -3.14 -17.23
N ASP A 77 3.00 -2.40 -17.94
CA ASP A 77 3.39 -1.14 -18.59
C ASP A 77 3.74 -0.07 -17.54
N LEU A 78 2.91 0.12 -16.50
CA LEU A 78 3.18 1.05 -15.41
C LEU A 78 4.46 0.68 -14.63
N LYS A 79 4.69 -0.62 -14.36
CA LYS A 79 5.90 -1.10 -13.72
C LYS A 79 7.14 -0.75 -14.55
N LYS A 80 7.14 -1.13 -15.84
CA LYS A 80 8.24 -0.82 -16.76
C LYS A 80 8.46 0.70 -16.88
N PHE A 81 7.38 1.47 -16.93
CA PHE A 81 7.46 2.94 -17.00
C PHE A 81 8.12 3.53 -15.74
N SER A 82 7.77 3.02 -14.56
CA SER A 82 8.38 3.45 -13.29
C SER A 82 9.86 3.09 -13.24
N GLU A 83 10.22 1.85 -13.62
CA GLU A 83 11.61 1.36 -13.65
C GLU A 83 12.49 2.18 -14.61
N ASN A 84 11.96 2.60 -15.76
CA ASN A 84 12.67 3.48 -16.70
C ASN A 84 12.97 4.89 -16.13
N LEU A 85 12.26 5.27 -15.06
CA LEU A 85 12.48 6.51 -14.31
C LEU A 85 13.29 6.29 -13.02
N ASP A 86 13.90 5.13 -12.85
CA ASP A 86 14.59 4.73 -11.61
C ASP A 86 13.69 4.89 -10.37
N LEU A 87 12.45 4.44 -10.47
CA LEU A 87 11.51 4.35 -9.36
C LEU A 87 11.17 2.89 -9.08
N ASP A 88 11.29 2.48 -7.83
CA ASP A 88 10.72 1.21 -7.38
C ASP A 88 9.20 1.21 -7.59
N PHE A 89 8.68 0.10 -8.14
CA PHE A 89 7.23 -0.09 -8.33
C PHE A 89 6.73 -1.21 -7.46
N PHE A 90 5.71 -0.95 -6.67
CA PHE A 90 5.04 -2.00 -5.90
C PHE A 90 3.57 -1.70 -5.64
N VAL A 91 2.86 -2.69 -5.13
CA VAL A 91 1.40 -2.65 -5.06
C VAL A 91 0.92 -3.22 -3.72
N THR A 92 -0.15 -2.64 -3.19
CA THR A 92 -0.89 -3.23 -2.07
C THR A 92 -1.85 -4.28 -2.62
N ALA A 93 -1.75 -5.54 -2.15
CA ALA A 93 -2.76 -6.57 -2.38
C ALA A 93 -3.72 -6.66 -1.19
N PHE A 94 -5.00 -6.90 -1.49
CA PHE A 94 -6.05 -6.99 -0.48
C PHE A 94 -6.62 -8.42 -0.34
N ASP A 95 -6.28 -9.31 -1.27
CA ASP A 95 -6.76 -10.69 -1.35
C ASP A 95 -5.72 -11.59 -2.03
N ASN A 96 -5.90 -12.91 -1.92
CA ASN A 96 -4.97 -13.89 -2.47
C ASN A 96 -4.87 -13.83 -4.00
N GLN A 97 -5.97 -13.54 -4.69
CA GLN A 97 -5.99 -13.46 -6.16
C GLN A 97 -5.21 -12.24 -6.64
N SER A 98 -5.30 -11.12 -5.89
CA SER A 98 -4.46 -9.95 -6.14
C SER A 98 -2.97 -10.25 -5.90
N VAL A 99 -2.62 -11.08 -4.91
CA VAL A 99 -1.25 -11.55 -4.70
C VAL A 99 -0.74 -12.33 -5.92
N ASP A 100 -1.51 -13.31 -6.42
CA ASP A 100 -1.14 -14.10 -7.58
C ASP A 100 -1.02 -13.24 -8.85
N PHE A 101 -1.94 -12.27 -9.01
CA PHE A 101 -1.88 -11.30 -10.09
C PHE A 101 -0.56 -10.51 -10.06
N LEU A 102 -0.11 -10.06 -8.88
CA LEU A 102 1.13 -9.29 -8.74
C LEU A 102 2.38 -10.13 -8.99
N ILE A 103 2.36 -11.42 -8.66
CA ILE A 103 3.42 -12.36 -9.05
C ILE A 103 3.51 -12.46 -10.58
N ASP A 104 2.38 -12.59 -11.25
CA ASP A 104 2.30 -12.65 -12.72
C ASP A 104 2.72 -11.34 -13.42
N VAL A 105 2.53 -10.20 -12.75
CA VAL A 105 3.06 -8.89 -13.20
C VAL A 105 4.58 -8.81 -13.02
N GLY A 106 5.16 -9.66 -12.17
CA GLY A 106 6.58 -9.67 -11.83
C GLY A 106 6.95 -8.63 -10.77
N CYS A 107 6.04 -8.35 -9.83
CA CYS A 107 6.34 -7.51 -8.68
C CYS A 107 7.22 -8.25 -7.67
N ASN A 108 8.32 -7.64 -7.23
CA ASN A 108 9.23 -8.21 -6.22
C ASN A 108 8.94 -7.71 -4.81
N THR A 109 8.11 -6.68 -4.67
CA THR A 109 7.75 -6.07 -3.39
C THR A 109 6.24 -6.07 -3.22
N LEU A 110 5.78 -6.49 -2.04
CA LEU A 110 4.37 -6.50 -1.66
C LEU A 110 4.11 -5.55 -0.50
N LYS A 111 3.01 -4.82 -0.55
CA LYS A 111 2.49 -4.04 0.59
C LYS A 111 1.23 -4.70 1.16
N ILE A 112 1.16 -4.79 2.47
CA ILE A 112 -0.02 -5.20 3.25
C ILE A 112 -0.58 -3.96 3.94
N ALA A 113 -1.85 -3.66 3.68
CA ALA A 113 -2.54 -2.51 4.27
C ALA A 113 -2.87 -2.75 5.76
N SER A 114 -3.09 -1.66 6.50
CA SER A 114 -3.41 -1.71 7.94
C SER A 114 -4.61 -2.62 8.26
N HIS A 115 -5.70 -2.51 7.52
CA HIS A 115 -6.89 -3.33 7.75
C HIS A 115 -6.69 -4.82 7.42
N SER A 116 -5.61 -5.17 6.70
CA SER A 116 -5.25 -6.56 6.41
C SER A 116 -4.22 -7.13 7.40
N LEU A 117 -3.78 -6.36 8.40
CA LEU A 117 -2.84 -6.82 9.42
C LEU A 117 -3.36 -8.05 10.17
N THR A 118 -4.66 -8.10 10.45
CA THR A 118 -5.33 -9.20 11.15
C THR A 118 -5.81 -10.32 10.23
N ASN A 119 -5.61 -10.19 8.91
CA ASN A 119 -5.92 -11.25 7.95
C ASN A 119 -4.79 -12.30 7.95
N ILE A 120 -4.88 -13.24 8.91
CA ILE A 120 -3.87 -14.28 9.13
C ILE A 120 -3.68 -15.17 7.90
N ASP A 121 -4.78 -15.45 7.18
CA ASP A 121 -4.72 -16.30 5.99
C ASP A 121 -3.95 -15.60 4.86
N LEU A 122 -4.18 -14.32 4.65
CA LEU A 122 -3.40 -13.53 3.69
C LEU A 122 -1.91 -13.46 4.10
N LEU A 123 -1.62 -13.19 5.39
CA LEU A 123 -0.24 -13.13 5.88
C LEU A 123 0.50 -14.47 5.72
N LYS A 124 -0.18 -15.59 5.91
CA LYS A 124 0.39 -16.92 5.65
C LYS A 124 0.55 -17.17 4.15
N TYR A 125 -0.40 -16.72 3.35
CA TYR A 125 -0.42 -16.95 1.91
C TYR A 125 0.74 -16.27 1.18
N ILE A 126 1.14 -15.08 1.61
CA ILE A 126 2.21 -14.31 0.95
C ILE A 126 3.62 -14.82 1.23
N LYS A 127 3.80 -15.73 2.20
CA LYS A 127 5.13 -16.22 2.62
C LYS A 127 5.89 -16.85 1.46
N GLY A 128 7.15 -16.42 1.31
CA GLY A 128 8.07 -16.92 0.28
C GLY A 128 7.76 -16.48 -1.15
N LYS A 129 6.81 -15.56 -1.34
CA LYS A 129 6.34 -15.16 -2.67
C LYS A 129 6.97 -13.88 -3.20
N PHE A 130 7.57 -13.06 -2.34
CA PHE A 130 8.20 -11.78 -2.71
C PHE A 130 9.56 -11.62 -2.04
N ASP A 131 10.40 -10.78 -2.61
CA ASP A 131 11.74 -10.48 -2.06
C ASP A 131 11.67 -9.47 -0.92
N ARG A 132 10.61 -8.64 -0.86
CA ARG A 132 10.44 -7.57 0.12
C ARG A 132 8.96 -7.39 0.50
N TYR A 133 8.73 -7.17 1.78
CA TYR A 133 7.39 -6.98 2.33
C TYR A 133 7.31 -5.68 3.13
N PHE A 134 6.29 -4.92 2.88
CA PHE A 134 5.92 -3.74 3.66
C PHE A 134 4.58 -3.98 4.36
N VAL A 135 4.53 -3.89 5.68
CA VAL A 135 3.34 -4.21 6.48
C VAL A 135 2.94 -3.00 7.32
N SER A 136 1.76 -2.44 7.08
CA SER A 136 1.22 -1.35 7.91
C SER A 136 0.55 -1.90 9.15
N THR A 137 0.75 -1.23 10.31
CA THR A 137 0.26 -1.67 11.61
C THR A 137 -0.89 -0.82 12.16
N GLY A 138 -1.37 0.16 11.41
CA GLY A 138 -2.54 0.94 11.80
C GLY A 138 -3.77 0.04 11.98
N MET A 139 -4.69 0.45 12.88
CA MET A 139 -5.91 -0.28 13.25
C MET A 139 -5.70 -1.60 14.01
N GLY A 140 -4.47 -2.07 14.16
CA GLY A 140 -4.13 -3.28 14.93
C GLY A 140 -3.73 -2.96 16.37
N THR A 141 -3.94 -3.93 17.25
CA THR A 141 -3.40 -3.95 18.60
C THR A 141 -1.92 -4.36 18.59
N GLU A 142 -1.24 -4.26 19.73
CA GLU A 142 0.13 -4.74 19.84
C GLU A 142 0.22 -6.25 19.64
N GLU A 143 -0.77 -7.00 20.10
CA GLU A 143 -0.89 -8.44 19.91
C GLU A 143 -1.01 -8.81 18.43
N ASP A 144 -1.77 -8.04 17.65
CA ASP A 144 -1.89 -8.24 16.19
C ASP A 144 -0.55 -8.00 15.49
N VAL A 145 0.16 -6.94 15.89
CA VAL A 145 1.50 -6.62 15.36
C VAL A 145 2.47 -7.76 15.67
N LYS A 146 2.50 -8.23 16.92
CA LYS A 146 3.35 -9.36 17.34
C LYS A 146 3.04 -10.61 16.54
N LEU A 147 1.76 -10.94 16.35
CA LEU A 147 1.33 -12.10 15.57
C LEU A 147 1.79 -11.99 14.11
N ALA A 148 1.65 -10.82 13.50
CA ALA A 148 2.13 -10.58 12.14
C ALA A 148 3.66 -10.70 12.03
N ILE A 149 4.42 -10.20 13.02
CA ILE A 149 5.87 -10.39 13.12
C ILE A 149 6.21 -11.88 13.19
N ASP A 150 5.55 -12.64 14.08
CA ASP A 150 5.77 -14.08 14.25
C ASP A 150 5.48 -14.88 12.97
N ILE A 151 4.44 -14.50 12.22
CA ILE A 151 4.11 -15.13 10.93
C ILE A 151 5.20 -14.87 9.89
N LEU A 152 5.71 -13.64 9.81
CA LEU A 152 6.63 -13.20 8.76
C LEU A 152 8.11 -13.24 9.18
N LYS A 153 8.46 -13.67 10.37
CA LYS A 153 9.83 -13.65 10.94
C LYS A 153 10.90 -14.33 10.10
N ASN A 154 10.51 -15.29 9.25
CA ASN A 154 11.44 -16.03 8.39
C ASN A 154 11.52 -15.45 6.98
N GLU A 155 10.72 -14.42 6.67
CA GLU A 155 10.75 -13.73 5.40
C GLU A 155 11.92 -12.72 5.37
N LYS A 156 12.55 -12.60 4.21
CA LYS A 156 13.60 -11.61 4.01
C LYS A 156 12.99 -10.22 3.80
N ASN A 157 13.70 -9.18 4.27
CA ASN A 157 13.38 -7.78 3.99
C ASN A 157 11.93 -7.39 4.36
N VAL A 158 11.47 -7.74 5.55
CA VAL A 158 10.19 -7.27 6.07
C VAL A 158 10.38 -5.94 6.80
N THR A 159 9.58 -4.94 6.43
CA THR A 159 9.52 -3.66 7.13
C THR A 159 8.10 -3.42 7.62
N PHE A 160 7.93 -3.22 8.91
CA PHE A 160 6.67 -2.82 9.51
C PHE A 160 6.59 -1.30 9.58
N PHE A 161 5.42 -0.74 9.27
CA PHE A 161 5.18 0.70 9.29
C PHE A 161 4.23 1.06 10.42
N HIS A 162 4.70 1.90 11.35
CA HIS A 162 3.77 2.60 12.22
C HIS A 162 2.95 3.57 11.38
N CYS A 163 1.64 3.51 11.49
CA CYS A 163 0.72 4.42 10.82
C CYS A 163 -0.52 4.70 11.65
N VAL A 164 -1.09 5.88 11.46
CA VAL A 164 -2.36 6.30 12.05
C VAL A 164 -3.39 6.34 10.93
N SER A 165 -4.47 5.55 11.07
CA SER A 165 -5.51 5.41 10.04
C SER A 165 -6.55 6.53 10.15
N SER A 166 -6.09 7.79 10.11
CA SER A 166 -6.90 9.00 10.03
C SER A 166 -6.55 9.77 8.75
N TYR A 167 -7.54 10.21 7.99
CA TYR A 167 -7.35 10.85 6.70
C TYR A 167 -8.22 12.11 6.58
N PRO A 168 -7.65 13.34 6.63
CA PRO A 168 -6.25 13.65 6.92
C PRO A 168 -5.87 13.33 8.37
N SER A 169 -4.59 13.11 8.62
CA SER A 169 -4.06 12.92 9.97
C SER A 169 -3.54 14.26 10.51
N ASP A 170 -3.95 14.61 11.73
CA ASP A 170 -3.34 15.70 12.48
C ASP A 170 -1.96 15.27 12.98
N ASP A 171 -0.99 16.17 12.94
CA ASP A 171 0.38 15.89 13.38
C ASP A 171 0.44 15.44 14.85
N SER A 172 -0.46 15.97 15.70
CA SER A 172 -0.59 15.58 17.11
C SER A 172 -0.97 14.11 17.30
N HIS A 173 -1.61 13.48 16.30
CA HIS A 173 -2.00 12.07 16.33
C HIS A 173 -0.92 11.13 15.80
N SER A 174 0.19 11.64 15.26
CA SER A 174 1.27 10.83 14.65
C SER A 174 1.90 9.83 15.61
N ASN A 175 1.90 10.14 16.92
CA ASN A 175 2.39 9.27 18.01
C ASN A 175 3.75 8.59 17.69
N LEU A 176 4.72 9.35 17.16
CA LEU A 176 6.03 8.83 16.78
C LEU A 176 6.81 8.18 17.94
N SER A 177 6.41 8.45 19.20
CA SER A 177 6.93 7.75 20.38
C SER A 177 6.65 6.26 20.36
N ILE A 178 5.55 5.83 19.73
CA ILE A 178 5.21 4.40 19.56
C ILE A 178 6.26 3.73 18.67
N LEU A 179 6.70 4.39 17.60
CA LEU A 179 7.74 3.87 16.71
C LEU A 179 9.05 3.62 17.49
N LYS A 180 9.46 4.57 18.35
CA LYS A 180 10.64 4.38 19.23
C LYS A 180 10.46 3.20 20.18
N SER A 181 9.26 2.99 20.70
CA SER A 181 8.94 1.86 21.57
C SER A 181 9.01 0.53 20.83
N PHE A 182 8.50 0.46 19.61
CA PHE A 182 8.56 -0.75 18.78
C PHE A 182 9.99 -1.08 18.35
N ILE A 183 10.80 -0.10 17.94
CA ILE A 183 12.22 -0.31 17.63
C ILE A 183 12.97 -0.90 18.82
N LYS A 184 12.69 -0.43 20.05
CA LYS A 184 13.30 -0.96 21.27
C LYS A 184 12.81 -2.37 21.63
N ARG A 185 11.53 -2.67 21.40
CA ARG A 185 10.89 -3.93 21.77
C ARG A 185 11.15 -5.04 20.76
N TYR A 186 11.26 -4.72 19.49
CA TYR A 186 11.48 -5.64 18.38
C TYR A 186 12.69 -5.17 17.56
N PRO A 187 13.92 -5.26 18.12
CA PRO A 187 15.14 -4.73 17.49
C PRO A 187 15.54 -5.49 16.21
N GLU A 188 15.02 -6.71 16.03
CA GLU A 188 15.23 -7.56 14.86
C GLU A 188 14.33 -7.17 13.67
N VAL A 189 13.36 -6.27 13.88
CA VAL A 189 12.39 -5.86 12.87
C VAL A 189 12.77 -4.50 12.29
N ASN A 190 12.69 -4.38 10.96
CA ASN A 190 12.80 -3.08 10.31
C ASN A 190 11.51 -2.28 10.49
N TRP A 191 11.63 -1.04 10.92
CA TRP A 191 10.51 -0.15 11.16
C TRP A 191 10.57 1.09 10.28
N GLY A 192 9.40 1.53 9.83
CA GLY A 192 9.20 2.77 9.08
C GLY A 192 7.97 3.53 9.59
N TYR A 193 7.77 4.71 9.06
CA TYR A 193 6.58 5.53 9.30
C TYR A 193 5.77 5.68 8.01
N SER A 194 4.46 5.51 8.11
CA SER A 194 3.52 5.76 7.02
C SER A 194 2.43 6.70 7.52
N GLY A 195 2.55 7.98 7.20
CA GLY A 195 1.57 9.01 7.53
C GLY A 195 1.16 9.76 6.27
N LEU A 196 -0.10 10.18 6.22
CA LEU A 196 -0.59 11.16 5.26
C LEU A 196 -0.48 12.56 5.85
N ALA A 197 0.77 12.99 6.07
CA ALA A 197 1.04 14.36 6.43
C ALA A 197 1.00 15.23 5.16
N ILE A 198 0.38 16.39 5.24
CA ILE A 198 0.57 17.45 4.25
C ILE A 198 1.99 17.96 4.47
N PHE A 199 2.93 17.50 3.66
CA PHE A 199 4.30 17.98 3.72
C PHE A 199 4.35 19.46 3.31
N ASN A 200 4.30 20.34 4.27
CA ASN A 200 4.82 21.68 4.08
C ASN A 200 6.35 21.56 3.90
N ASN A 201 6.95 22.36 3.02
CA ASN A 201 8.36 22.36 2.62
C ASN A 201 9.42 22.38 3.77
N SER A 202 9.01 22.34 5.02
CA SER A 202 9.88 22.30 6.20
C SER A 202 10.42 20.91 6.57
N CYS A 203 9.93 19.83 5.95
CA CYS A 203 10.33 18.46 6.30
C CYS A 203 11.55 17.90 5.55
N ARG A 204 12.25 18.70 4.74
CA ARG A 204 13.51 18.26 4.07
C ARG A 204 14.66 17.99 5.04
N SER A 205 14.55 18.32 6.32
CA SER A 205 15.63 18.16 7.30
C SER A 205 15.67 16.80 8.02
N TRP A 206 14.72 15.90 7.78
CA TRP A 206 14.62 14.62 8.51
C TRP A 206 15.27 13.42 7.82
N SER A 207 15.73 13.57 6.58
CA SER A 207 16.35 12.48 5.82
C SER A 207 17.81 12.18 6.18
N ASN A 208 18.44 12.98 7.07
CA ASN A 208 19.86 12.83 7.44
C ASN A 208 20.08 12.45 8.91
N SER A 209 19.09 11.99 9.64
CA SER A 209 19.20 11.72 11.09
C SER A 209 18.58 10.40 11.56
N CYS A 210 18.38 9.43 10.66
CA CYS A 210 17.99 8.06 11.04
C CYS A 210 18.87 7.03 10.35
#